data_75223bf3326a362f4dcaa0987a880227
#
_entry.id   75223bf3326a362f4dcaa0987a880227
#
_cell.length_a   1.000
_cell.length_b   1.000
_cell.length_c   1.000
_cell.angle_alpha   90.00
_cell.angle_beta   90.00
_cell.angle_gamma   90.00
#
_symmetry.space_group_name_H-M   'P 1'
#
loop_
_entity.id
_entity.type
_entity.pdbx_description
1 polymer ?
#
loop_
_entity_poly.entity_id
_entity_poly.type
_entity_poly.pdbx_seq_one_letter_code
_entity_poly.pdbx_strand_id
1 'polypeptide(L)'
;MIQEYSQEMFDDMKEVTPHIPLRKEHFRHTPKDFRDKVAKVIVHFSASCADFLFQERYGHRAVVLETIASVPGIVGGFFQHLKSLRFIRDDHGWIRTLLDEAENERVHLLVYSEIAKPNKVERLLIIIVQFFFCII
;
A
#
# COMPACT_ATOMS: atom_id res chain seq x y z
N MET A 1 -11.11 -14.34 28.49
CA MET A 1 -11.37 -12.87 28.59
C MET A 1 -10.93 -12.11 27.35
N ILE A 2 -9.65 -12.07 26.95
CA ILE A 2 -9.22 -11.30 25.72
C ILE A 2 -9.69 -11.98 24.42
N GLN A 3 -9.69 -13.29 24.32
CA GLN A 3 -10.18 -14.02 23.14
C GLN A 3 -11.70 -13.98 23.00
N GLU A 4 -12.43 -13.96 24.09
CA GLU A 4 -13.89 -13.84 24.12
C GLU A 4 -14.34 -12.45 23.66
N TYR A 5 -13.66 -11.40 24.11
CA TYR A 5 -13.92 -10.02 23.68
C TYR A 5 -13.65 -9.78 22.19
N SER A 6 -12.65 -10.46 21.64
CA SER A 6 -12.35 -10.35 20.21
C SER A 6 -13.40 -11.06 19.34
N GLN A 7 -14.00 -12.13 19.83
CA GLN A 7 -15.03 -12.87 19.10
C GLN A 7 -16.36 -12.11 19.07
N GLU A 8 -16.78 -11.54 20.21
CA GLU A 8 -17.97 -10.70 20.29
C GLU A 8 -17.84 -9.45 19.37
N MET A 9 -16.68 -8.79 19.39
CA MET A 9 -16.44 -7.65 18.53
C MET A 9 -16.43 -8.03 17.02
N PHE A 10 -16.02 -9.24 16.69
CA PHE A 10 -16.04 -9.74 15.30
C PHE A 10 -17.46 -10.10 14.85
N ASP A 11 -18.29 -10.60 15.74
CA ASP A 11 -19.67 -10.94 15.45
C ASP A 11 -20.55 -9.69 15.38
N ASP A 12 -20.33 -8.68 16.23
CA ASP A 12 -20.94 -7.37 16.15
C ASP A 12 -20.57 -6.63 14.84
N MET A 13 -19.33 -6.76 14.36
CA MET A 13 -18.94 -6.17 13.07
C MET A 13 -19.62 -6.83 11.87
N LYS A 14 -19.99 -8.12 11.96
CA LYS A 14 -20.76 -8.79 10.91
C LYS A 14 -22.21 -8.32 10.87
N GLU A 15 -22.77 -7.96 12.01
CA GLU A 15 -24.16 -7.50 12.11
C GLU A 15 -24.30 -6.01 11.70
N VAL A 16 -23.27 -5.20 11.94
CA VAL A 16 -23.23 -3.77 11.61
C VAL A 16 -22.80 -3.49 10.17
N THR A 17 -22.21 -4.44 9.46
CA THR A 17 -21.99 -4.29 8.02
C THR A 17 -23.30 -4.50 7.29
N PRO A 18 -24.07 -3.43 6.94
CA PRO A 18 -25.15 -3.60 5.99
C PRO A 18 -24.54 -4.26 4.76
N HIS A 19 -25.25 -5.18 4.13
CA HIS A 19 -24.94 -5.70 2.81
C HIS A 19 -24.82 -4.50 1.87
N ILE A 20 -23.67 -3.83 1.89
CA ILE A 20 -23.29 -2.89 0.84
C ILE A 20 -23.14 -3.78 -0.37
N PRO A 21 -24.05 -3.73 -1.35
CA PRO A 21 -23.87 -4.49 -2.56
C PRO A 21 -22.53 -4.01 -3.12
N LEU A 22 -21.54 -4.89 -3.11
CA LEU A 22 -20.26 -4.61 -3.76
C LEU A 22 -20.63 -4.24 -5.20
N ARG A 23 -20.61 -2.95 -5.47
CA ARG A 23 -20.93 -2.39 -6.77
C ARG A 23 -19.94 -2.98 -7.75
N LYS A 24 -20.30 -4.07 -8.40
CA LYS A 24 -19.49 -4.80 -9.40
C LYS A 24 -19.29 -4.00 -10.70
N GLU A 25 -19.64 -2.74 -10.71
CA GLU A 25 -19.25 -1.84 -11.77
C GLU A 25 -17.77 -1.48 -11.60
N HIS A 26 -16.91 -2.42 -11.99
CA HIS A 26 -15.55 -2.09 -12.32
C HIS A 26 -15.58 -1.11 -13.49
N PHE A 27 -15.51 0.19 -13.20
CA PHE A 27 -15.13 1.19 -14.19
C PHE A 27 -13.70 0.88 -14.63
N ARG A 28 -13.57 -0.12 -15.52
CA ARG A 28 -12.29 -0.39 -16.16
C ARG A 28 -12.06 0.72 -17.16
N HIS A 29 -11.14 1.61 -16.82
CA HIS A 29 -10.64 2.60 -17.77
C HIS A 29 -10.13 1.87 -19.02
N THR A 30 -10.73 2.15 -20.17
CA THR A 30 -10.23 1.64 -21.45
C THR A 30 -9.09 2.53 -21.92
N PRO A 31 -7.87 1.98 -22.11
CA PRO A 31 -6.71 2.77 -22.52
C PRO A 31 -6.97 3.47 -23.85
N LYS A 32 -6.93 4.81 -23.86
CA LYS A 32 -7.16 5.62 -25.06
C LYS A 32 -5.82 6.01 -25.67
N ASP A 33 -4.88 6.46 -24.87
CA ASP A 33 -3.61 7.00 -25.30
C ASP A 33 -2.45 6.00 -25.16
N PHE A 34 -1.32 6.32 -25.79
CA PHE A 34 -0.09 5.52 -25.64
C PHE A 34 0.36 5.42 -24.19
N ARG A 35 0.24 6.50 -23.41
CA ARG A 35 0.58 6.53 -21.97
C ARG A 35 -0.28 5.56 -21.16
N ASP A 36 -1.58 5.51 -21.42
CA ASP A 36 -2.50 4.58 -20.79
C ASP A 36 -2.16 3.12 -21.11
N LYS A 37 -1.74 2.84 -22.36
CA LYS A 37 -1.32 1.50 -22.77
C LYS A 37 -0.05 1.08 -22.03
N VAL A 38 0.93 1.97 -21.91
CA VAL A 38 2.17 1.73 -21.16
C VAL A 38 1.84 1.48 -19.67
N ALA A 39 1.04 2.35 -19.06
CA ALA A 39 0.60 2.17 -17.66
C ALA A 39 -0.11 0.84 -17.46
N LYS A 40 -1.01 0.46 -18.36
CA LYS A 40 -1.70 -0.84 -18.32
C LYS A 40 -0.71 -2.01 -18.37
N VAL A 41 0.27 -1.96 -19.25
CA VAL A 41 1.31 -3.02 -19.34
C VAL A 41 2.10 -3.12 -18.06
N ILE A 42 2.54 -2.00 -17.49
CA ILE A 42 3.28 -1.96 -16.21
C ILE A 42 2.44 -2.56 -15.09
N VAL A 43 1.18 -2.14 -14.95
CA VAL A 43 0.28 -2.66 -13.90
C VAL A 43 0.05 -4.17 -14.06
N HIS A 44 -0.22 -4.64 -15.28
CA HIS A 44 -0.40 -6.09 -15.51
C HIS A 44 0.86 -6.89 -15.25
N PHE A 45 2.01 -6.38 -15.66
CA PHE A 45 3.31 -7.02 -15.38
C PHE A 45 3.56 -7.10 -13.87
N SER A 46 3.38 -6.00 -13.15
CA SER A 46 3.57 -5.96 -11.69
C SER A 46 2.60 -6.91 -10.97
N ALA A 47 1.32 -6.94 -11.39
CA ALA A 47 0.33 -7.85 -10.85
C ALA A 47 0.71 -9.32 -11.10
N SER A 48 1.14 -9.64 -12.33
CA SER A 48 1.58 -11.01 -12.68
C SER A 48 2.83 -11.43 -11.90
N CYS A 49 3.77 -10.52 -11.69
CA CYS A 49 4.94 -10.79 -10.84
C CYS A 49 4.53 -11.07 -9.39
N ALA A 50 3.62 -10.26 -8.85
CA ALA A 50 3.10 -10.48 -7.50
C ALA A 50 2.34 -11.80 -7.38
N ASP A 51 1.50 -12.14 -8.35
CA ASP A 51 0.77 -13.41 -8.38
C ASP A 51 1.72 -14.62 -8.47
N PHE A 52 2.78 -14.51 -9.27
CA PHE A 52 3.80 -15.55 -9.39
C PHE A 52 4.60 -15.74 -8.09
N LEU A 53 5.00 -14.64 -7.42
CA LEU A 53 5.81 -14.68 -6.21
C LEU A 53 5.04 -15.15 -4.98
N PHE A 54 3.79 -14.71 -4.84
CA PHE A 54 3.02 -14.94 -3.62
C PHE A 54 1.94 -16.01 -3.77
N GLN A 55 1.52 -16.33 -5.00
CA GLN A 55 0.44 -17.27 -5.29
C GLN A 55 -0.81 -16.97 -4.43
N GLU A 56 -1.27 -17.93 -3.61
CA GLU A 56 -2.43 -17.75 -2.71
C GLU A 56 -2.07 -17.21 -1.32
N ARG A 57 -0.82 -16.81 -1.10
CA ARG A 57 -0.33 -16.29 0.19
C ARG A 57 -0.67 -14.81 0.36
N TYR A 58 -1.95 -14.49 0.43
CA TYR A 58 -2.46 -13.10 0.43
C TYR A 58 -1.90 -12.24 1.56
N GLY A 59 -1.73 -12.78 2.78
CA GLY A 59 -1.16 -12.03 3.90
C GLY A 59 0.28 -11.60 3.65
N HIS A 60 1.12 -12.48 3.11
CA HIS A 60 2.51 -12.16 2.77
C HIS A 60 2.60 -11.17 1.61
N ARG A 61 1.72 -11.30 0.62
CA ARG A 61 1.58 -10.32 -0.48
C ARG A 61 1.22 -8.95 0.07
N ALA A 62 0.26 -8.87 1.00
CA ALA A 62 -0.14 -7.63 1.63
C ALA A 62 1.05 -6.97 2.36
N VAL A 63 1.81 -7.69 3.18
CA VAL A 63 3.00 -7.16 3.87
C VAL A 63 3.98 -6.49 2.90
N VAL A 64 4.26 -7.11 1.76
CA VAL A 64 5.19 -6.53 0.77
C VAL A 64 4.58 -5.31 0.09
N LEU A 65 3.31 -5.38 -0.30
CA LEU A 65 2.63 -4.27 -0.98
C LEU A 65 2.49 -3.04 -0.09
N GLU A 66 2.10 -3.19 1.18
CA GLU A 66 2.02 -2.09 2.15
C GLU A 66 3.39 -1.44 2.40
N THR A 67 4.44 -2.28 2.46
CA THR A 67 5.80 -1.76 2.59
C THR A 67 6.21 -0.92 1.38
N ILE A 68 5.82 -1.32 0.17
CA ILE A 68 6.10 -0.57 -1.05
C ILE A 68 5.24 0.69 -1.11
N ALA A 69 3.97 0.61 -0.71
CA ALA A 69 3.01 1.70 -0.77
C ALA A 69 3.43 2.90 0.11
N SER A 70 4.09 2.65 1.25
CA SER A 70 4.58 3.72 2.14
C SER A 70 5.73 4.54 1.55
N VAL A 71 6.51 3.98 0.62
CA VAL A 71 7.74 4.62 0.09
C VAL A 71 7.45 5.91 -0.69
N PRO A 72 6.48 5.96 -1.64
CA PRO A 72 6.19 7.19 -2.38
C PRO A 72 5.82 8.38 -1.49
N GLY A 73 5.07 8.14 -0.40
CA GLY A 73 4.72 9.17 0.56
C GLY A 73 5.93 9.76 1.26
N ILE A 74 6.85 8.91 1.75
CA ILE A 74 8.09 9.34 2.42
C ILE A 74 8.99 10.09 1.43
N VAL A 75 9.24 9.52 0.25
CA VAL A 75 10.12 10.11 -0.76
C VAL A 75 9.55 11.42 -1.29
N GLY A 76 8.25 11.44 -1.60
CA GLY A 76 7.55 12.65 -2.03
C GLY A 76 7.57 13.75 -0.97
N GLY A 77 7.30 13.41 0.29
CA GLY A 77 7.37 14.32 1.43
C GLY A 77 8.78 14.90 1.61
N PHE A 78 9.82 14.07 1.51
CA PHE A 78 11.22 14.50 1.58
C PHE A 78 11.57 15.50 0.48
N PHE A 79 11.28 15.18 -0.77
CA PHE A 79 11.58 16.10 -1.89
C PHE A 79 10.76 17.38 -1.82
N GLN A 80 9.50 17.31 -1.42
CA GLN A 80 8.67 18.49 -1.25
C GLN A 80 9.21 19.38 -0.11
N HIS A 81 9.70 18.77 0.98
CA HIS A 81 10.34 19.52 2.07
C HIS A 81 11.61 20.24 1.60
N LEU A 82 12.51 19.55 0.90
CA LEU A 82 13.71 20.16 0.33
C LEU A 82 13.37 21.31 -0.64
N LYS A 83 12.32 21.14 -1.47
CA LYS A 83 11.85 22.16 -2.39
C LYS A 83 11.32 23.39 -1.65
N SER A 84 10.49 23.17 -0.61
CA SER A 84 9.96 24.25 0.23
C SER A 84 11.06 25.05 0.88
N LEU A 85 12.06 24.39 1.48
CA LEU A 85 13.21 25.05 2.11
C LEU A 85 14.08 25.82 1.07
N ARG A 86 14.39 25.20 -0.07
CA ARG A 86 15.24 25.79 -1.08
C ARG A 86 14.66 27.08 -1.68
N PHE A 87 13.36 27.12 -1.86
CA PHE A 87 12.69 28.25 -2.50
C PHE A 87 11.95 29.14 -1.50
N ILE A 88 12.01 28.84 -0.22
CA ILE A 88 11.31 29.56 0.87
C ILE A 88 9.82 29.72 0.49
N ARG A 89 9.18 28.62 0.11
CA ARG A 89 7.78 28.58 -0.33
C ARG A 89 6.96 27.68 0.56
N ASP A 90 5.72 28.08 0.77
CA ASP A 90 4.71 27.25 1.41
C ASP A 90 4.44 25.99 0.56
N ASP A 91 4.34 24.86 1.21
CA ASP A 91 4.03 23.58 0.58
C ASP A 91 2.53 23.29 0.49
N HIS A 92 1.68 24.20 0.98
CA HIS A 92 0.23 24.07 1.00
C HIS A 92 -0.28 22.78 1.68
N GLY A 93 0.46 22.26 2.65
CA GLY A 93 0.12 21.07 3.41
C GLY A 93 0.50 19.75 2.74
N TRP A 94 1.15 19.77 1.58
CA TRP A 94 1.52 18.55 0.85
C TRP A 94 2.49 17.66 1.62
N ILE A 95 3.45 18.25 2.36
CA ILE A 95 4.40 17.47 3.17
C ILE A 95 3.64 16.65 4.19
N ARG A 96 2.71 17.27 4.92
CA ARG A 96 1.92 16.60 5.92
C ARG A 96 1.06 15.50 5.31
N THR A 97 0.34 15.79 4.23
CA THR A 97 -0.51 14.82 3.54
C THR A 97 0.26 13.58 3.11
N LEU A 98 1.46 13.77 2.53
CA LEU A 98 2.29 12.66 2.06
C LEU A 98 2.85 11.82 3.23
N LEU A 99 3.20 12.45 4.35
CA LEU A 99 3.66 11.74 5.53
C LEU A 99 2.54 11.03 6.28
N ASP A 100 1.35 11.63 6.36
CA ASP A 100 0.16 11.02 6.94
C ASP A 100 -0.25 9.76 6.13
N GLU A 101 -0.14 9.82 4.79
CA GLU A 101 -0.38 8.66 3.91
C GLU A 101 0.64 7.53 4.17
N ALA A 102 1.93 7.89 4.22
CA ALA A 102 2.97 6.91 4.52
C ALA A 102 2.82 6.27 5.91
N GLU A 103 2.37 7.04 6.90
CA GLU A 103 2.09 6.53 8.25
C GLU A 103 0.88 5.60 8.26
N ASN A 104 -0.17 5.90 7.48
CA ASN A 104 -1.32 5.05 7.31
C ASN A 104 -0.92 3.67 6.74
N GLU A 105 -0.09 3.66 5.68
CA GLU A 105 0.44 2.41 5.11
C GLU A 105 1.31 1.64 6.11
N ARG A 106 2.07 2.35 6.95
CA ARG A 106 2.86 1.72 8.03
C ARG A 106 1.97 1.03 9.07
N VAL A 107 0.83 1.61 9.42
CA VAL A 107 -0.13 0.98 10.34
C VAL A 107 -0.71 -0.29 9.72
N HIS A 108 -1.12 -0.26 8.45
CA HIS A 108 -1.57 -1.45 7.72
C HIS A 108 -0.50 -2.55 7.71
N LEU A 109 0.76 -2.17 7.43
CA LEU A 109 1.89 -3.08 7.46
C LEU A 109 2.04 -3.77 8.82
N LEU A 110 1.91 -3.05 9.93
CA LEU A 110 2.02 -3.64 11.27
C LEU A 110 0.92 -4.69 11.49
N VAL A 111 -0.31 -4.40 11.11
CA VAL A 111 -1.43 -5.35 11.20
C VAL A 111 -1.16 -6.61 10.38
N TYR A 112 -0.79 -6.44 9.10
CA TYR A 112 -0.51 -7.59 8.23
C TYR A 112 0.74 -8.38 8.65
N SER A 113 1.76 -7.71 9.18
CA SER A 113 2.97 -8.39 9.65
C SER A 113 2.73 -9.27 10.88
N GLU A 114 1.80 -8.87 11.74
CA GLU A 114 1.40 -9.69 12.90
C GLU A 114 0.64 -10.94 12.46
N ILE A 115 -0.23 -10.81 11.45
CA ILE A 115 -1.02 -11.91 10.91
C ILE A 115 -0.16 -12.88 10.09
N ALA A 116 0.63 -12.36 9.15
CA ALA A 116 1.36 -13.15 8.16
C ALA A 116 2.70 -13.69 8.68
N LYS A 117 3.31 -13.02 9.68
CA LYS A 117 4.64 -13.36 10.25
C LYS A 117 5.69 -13.59 9.15
N PRO A 118 6.08 -12.52 8.42
CA PRO A 118 6.92 -12.63 7.24
C PRO A 118 8.27 -13.29 7.53
N ASN A 119 8.71 -14.14 6.61
CA ASN A 119 9.96 -14.86 6.72
C ASN A 119 11.18 -13.99 6.32
N LYS A 120 12.40 -14.54 6.48
CA LYS A 120 13.64 -13.80 6.19
C LYS A 120 13.79 -13.44 4.70
N VAL A 121 13.27 -14.27 3.79
CA VAL A 121 13.33 -14.04 2.33
C VAL A 121 12.43 -12.87 1.95
N GLU A 122 11.22 -12.82 2.50
CA GLU A 122 10.28 -11.71 2.29
C GLU A 122 10.85 -10.39 2.83
N ARG A 123 11.48 -10.42 3.99
CA ARG A 123 12.18 -9.23 4.54
C ARG A 123 13.32 -8.76 3.65
N LEU A 124 14.09 -9.69 3.07
CA LEU A 124 15.14 -9.35 2.11
C LEU A 124 14.55 -8.73 0.84
N LEU A 125 13.45 -9.29 0.33
CA LEU A 125 12.75 -8.75 -0.84
C LEU A 125 12.27 -7.31 -0.57
N ILE A 126 11.69 -7.06 0.61
CA ILE A 126 11.27 -5.71 1.03
C ILE A 126 12.45 -4.73 1.00
N ILE A 127 13.60 -5.10 1.58
CA ILE A 127 14.80 -4.26 1.60
C ILE A 127 15.28 -3.93 0.19
N ILE A 128 15.32 -4.92 -0.70
CA ILE A 128 15.73 -4.74 -2.10
C ILE A 128 14.80 -3.76 -2.82
N VAL A 129 13.49 -3.94 -2.66
CA VAL A 129 12.50 -3.07 -3.29
C VAL A 129 12.57 -1.65 -2.74
N GLN A 130 12.68 -1.48 -1.42
CA GLN A 130 12.84 -0.16 -0.80
C GLN A 130 14.10 0.55 -1.29
N PHE A 131 15.22 -0.17 -1.36
CA PHE A 131 16.48 0.38 -1.87
C PHE A 131 16.33 0.86 -3.33
N PHE A 132 15.67 0.07 -4.16
CA PHE A 132 15.40 0.44 -5.55
C PHE A 132 14.55 1.73 -5.65
N PHE A 133 13.51 1.87 -4.85
CA PHE A 133 12.67 3.09 -4.82
C PHE A 133 13.38 4.32 -4.26
N CYS A 134 14.39 4.15 -3.41
CA CYS A 134 15.17 5.28 -2.90
C CYS A 134 16.20 5.84 -3.89
N ILE A 135 16.57 5.05 -4.92
CA ILE A 135 17.58 5.44 -5.91
C ILE A 135 16.96 6.08 -7.16
N ILE A 136 15.71 5.76 -7.49
CA ILE A 136 14.98 6.33 -8.64
C ILE A 136 14.44 7.71 -8.31
#